data_b03d33700db2e3f7a1a84f2a1885418f
#
_entry.id   b03d33700db2e3f7a1a84f2a1885418f
#
_cell.length_a   1.000
_cell.length_b   1.000
_cell.length_c   1.000
_cell.angle_alpha   90.00
_cell.angle_beta   90.00
_cell.angle_gamma   90.00
#
_symmetry.space_group_name_H-M   'P 1'
#
loop_
_entity.id
_entity.type
_entity.pdbx_description
1 polymer ?
#
loop_
_entity_poly.entity_id
_entity_poly.type
_entity_poly.pdbx_seq_one_letter_code
_entity_poly.pdbx_strand_id
1 'polypeptide(L)'
;MLKRIYVNNFRCLVNFDLTVHSLNLFLGSNGSGKTTVFEVLRKLQKFILGDQAFQREYRVSDLFASKDLTRWQKSNIQKFELDIEGNGGIYKYTLEIEHQGDYAPPRMRLESLTFDGQPLFNFWVDPEDIGITAGQARLYNDDPDREGAFLPFFDWSRSGIGLIYERPDNLKLTWFKKRISNFFIVQINPYIMESESLKEESSPNWDMSNYAAWYSYLSQESQGKIFKLTLELQKIIQGFDSFQNHKSGDVRILSASFTRPSKAAYRLNELSHGQKALIALYTLIYCSPDDNFTLCIDEPENFLALPEIKPWWGRVMDYCLENQAQAMLISHHPSLINYLASNSGYWFEREDNQAVRVRRITDTEEEGLSVAKLIELGWIYDE
;
A
#
# COMPACT_ATOMS: atom_id res chain seq x y z
N MET A 1 10.08 8.37 -3.15
CA MET A 1 10.20 7.01 -2.56
C MET A 1 9.87 7.07 -1.07
N LEU A 2 9.09 6.14 -0.51
CA LEU A 2 8.90 6.03 0.94
C LEU A 2 10.23 5.64 1.57
N LYS A 3 10.67 6.37 2.62
CA LYS A 3 11.95 6.16 3.29
C LYS A 3 11.80 5.59 4.70
N ARG A 4 10.76 6.03 5.41
CA ARG A 4 10.56 5.64 6.80
C ARG A 4 9.07 5.51 7.11
N ILE A 5 8.76 4.53 7.94
CA ILE A 5 7.45 4.28 8.51
C ILE A 5 7.62 4.24 10.03
N TYR A 6 6.98 5.14 10.75
CA TYR A 6 6.91 5.07 12.21
C TYR A 6 5.47 4.85 12.65
N VAL A 7 5.28 3.92 13.58
CA VAL A 7 3.98 3.59 14.15
C VAL A 7 4.09 3.36 15.65
N ASN A 8 3.24 4.02 16.39
CA ASN A 8 3.14 3.78 17.83
C ASN A 8 1.69 3.53 18.25
N ASN A 9 1.51 2.57 19.14
CA ASN A 9 0.23 2.22 19.76
C ASN A 9 -0.83 1.70 18.75
N PHE A 10 -0.39 0.92 17.76
CA PHE A 10 -1.30 0.26 16.81
C PHE A 10 -1.09 -1.25 16.86
N ARG A 11 -2.03 -2.00 17.45
CA ARG A 11 -1.97 -3.46 17.64
C ARG A 11 -0.65 -3.91 18.27
N CYS A 12 0.25 -4.55 17.49
CA CYS A 12 1.57 -5.00 17.93
C CYS A 12 2.70 -4.00 17.64
N LEU A 13 2.41 -2.91 16.91
CA LEU A 13 3.39 -1.89 16.55
C LEU A 13 3.48 -0.82 17.65
N VAL A 14 4.56 -0.86 18.41
CA VAL A 14 4.84 0.04 19.54
C VAL A 14 6.23 0.61 19.36
N ASN A 15 6.33 1.91 19.22
CA ASN A 15 7.59 2.59 18.86
C ASN A 15 8.30 1.90 17.68
N PHE A 16 7.48 1.41 16.75
CA PHE A 16 7.97 0.70 15.58
C PHE A 16 8.51 1.70 14.58
N ASP A 17 9.78 1.55 14.22
CA ASP A 17 10.49 2.42 13.28
C ASP A 17 11.16 1.58 12.22
N LEU A 18 10.77 1.77 10.96
CA LEU A 18 11.25 0.99 9.83
C LEU A 18 11.75 1.91 8.72
N THR A 19 13.05 1.87 8.44
CA THR A 19 13.63 2.46 7.24
C THR A 19 13.50 1.50 6.08
N VAL A 20 13.01 1.96 4.93
CA VAL A 20 12.78 1.17 3.72
C VAL A 20 13.57 1.68 2.52
N HIS A 21 13.88 0.78 1.59
CA HIS A 21 14.66 1.03 0.38
C HIS A 21 13.81 0.81 -0.88
N SER A 22 14.43 0.78 -2.05
CA SER A 22 13.72 0.50 -3.31
C SER A 22 13.09 -0.90 -3.34
N LEU A 23 13.79 -1.89 -2.79
CA LEU A 23 13.29 -3.26 -2.69
C LEU A 23 13.41 -3.74 -1.24
N ASN A 24 12.33 -4.33 -0.71
CA ASN A 24 12.26 -4.80 0.68
C ASN A 24 11.50 -6.12 0.73
N LEU A 25 12.06 -7.08 1.45
CA LEU A 25 11.46 -8.37 1.71
C LEU A 25 11.23 -8.53 3.23
N PHE A 26 9.97 -8.65 3.64
CA PHE A 26 9.59 -8.82 5.04
C PHE A 26 9.42 -10.30 5.35
N LEU A 27 10.22 -10.80 6.27
CA LEU A 27 10.31 -12.18 6.73
C LEU A 27 9.96 -12.27 8.21
N GLY A 28 9.63 -13.44 8.68
CA GLY A 28 9.29 -13.70 10.09
C GLY A 28 8.08 -14.61 10.22
N SER A 29 7.85 -15.10 11.44
CA SER A 29 6.74 -16.02 11.76
C SER A 29 5.37 -15.38 11.51
N ASN A 30 4.32 -16.23 11.42
CA ASN A 30 2.94 -15.74 11.38
C ASN A 30 2.61 -14.96 12.66
N GLY A 31 1.90 -13.82 12.50
CA GLY A 31 1.58 -12.95 13.63
C GLY A 31 2.70 -12.02 14.08
N SER A 32 3.87 -12.00 13.41
CA SER A 32 4.98 -11.08 13.72
C SER A 32 4.74 -9.62 13.32
N GLY A 33 3.61 -9.28 12.68
CA GLY A 33 3.23 -7.90 12.38
C GLY A 33 3.53 -7.41 10.97
N LYS A 34 4.05 -8.25 10.05
CA LYS A 34 4.35 -7.88 8.66
C LYS A 34 3.14 -7.27 7.94
N THR A 35 2.04 -8.00 7.86
CA THR A 35 0.77 -7.53 7.24
C THR A 35 0.20 -6.30 7.95
N THR A 36 0.46 -6.14 9.25
CA THR A 36 0.00 -4.97 10.02
C THR A 36 0.63 -3.68 9.50
N VAL A 37 1.87 -3.72 9.03
CA VAL A 37 2.53 -2.55 8.39
C VAL A 37 1.79 -2.14 7.12
N PHE A 38 1.43 -3.09 6.26
CA PHE A 38 0.66 -2.82 5.04
C PHE A 38 -0.74 -2.30 5.35
N GLU A 39 -1.37 -2.84 6.41
CA GLU A 39 -2.67 -2.34 6.86
C GLU A 39 -2.61 -0.88 7.32
N VAL A 40 -1.55 -0.48 8.04
CA VAL A 40 -1.33 0.93 8.42
C VAL A 40 -1.18 1.80 7.19
N LEU A 41 -0.33 1.43 6.23
CA LEU A 41 -0.16 2.21 4.99
C LEU A 41 -1.48 2.36 4.24
N ARG A 42 -2.29 1.30 4.15
CA ARG A 42 -3.61 1.33 3.52
C ARG A 42 -4.60 2.23 4.25
N LYS A 43 -4.60 2.21 5.59
CA LYS A 43 -5.45 3.09 6.40
C LYS A 43 -5.07 4.56 6.20
N LEU A 44 -3.77 4.88 6.21
CA LEU A 44 -3.28 6.23 5.96
C LEU A 44 -3.61 6.70 4.55
N GLN A 45 -3.41 5.86 3.53
CA GLN A 45 -3.80 6.17 2.16
C GLN A 45 -5.29 6.49 2.05
N LYS A 46 -6.16 5.64 2.61
CA LYS A 46 -7.61 5.86 2.61
C LYS A 46 -8.02 7.11 3.39
N PHE A 47 -7.36 7.40 4.49
CA PHE A 47 -7.64 8.59 5.30
C PHE A 47 -7.31 9.88 4.52
N ILE A 48 -6.14 9.92 3.86
CA ILE A 48 -5.68 11.08 3.11
C ILE A 48 -6.46 11.28 1.81
N LEU A 49 -6.79 10.21 1.08
CA LEU A 49 -7.35 10.31 -0.27
C LEU A 49 -8.87 10.15 -0.32
N GLY A 50 -9.49 9.57 0.70
CA GLY A 50 -10.86 9.11 0.62
C GLY A 50 -11.03 7.89 -0.30
N ASP A 51 -12.26 7.60 -0.67
CA ASP A 51 -12.60 6.61 -1.70
C ASP A 51 -13.05 7.36 -2.96
N GLN A 52 -12.16 7.46 -3.92
CA GLN A 52 -12.42 8.19 -5.17
C GLN A 52 -13.54 7.53 -6.00
N ALA A 53 -13.66 6.19 -5.95
CA ALA A 53 -14.67 5.45 -6.69
C ALA A 53 -16.09 5.70 -6.16
N PHE A 54 -16.23 5.96 -4.87
CA PHE A 54 -17.50 6.20 -4.19
C PHE A 54 -17.71 7.67 -3.82
N GLN A 55 -16.75 8.56 -4.14
CA GLN A 55 -16.74 9.96 -3.68
C GLN A 55 -16.98 10.05 -2.17
N ARG A 56 -16.43 9.07 -1.42
CA ARG A 56 -16.60 8.94 0.01
C ARG A 56 -15.31 9.35 0.71
N GLU A 57 -15.40 10.29 1.61
CA GLU A 57 -14.34 10.57 2.57
C GLU A 57 -14.47 9.63 3.75
N TYR A 58 -13.34 9.11 4.23
CA TYR A 58 -13.30 8.30 5.44
C TYR A 58 -13.13 9.19 6.66
N ARG A 59 -13.91 8.88 7.70
CA ARG A 59 -13.70 9.47 9.03
C ARG A 59 -12.64 8.68 9.78
N VAL A 60 -12.03 9.31 10.78
CA VAL A 60 -11.13 8.64 11.73
C VAL A 60 -11.77 7.36 12.28
N SER A 61 -13.04 7.42 12.70
CA SER A 61 -13.77 6.28 13.25
C SER A 61 -14.00 5.12 12.27
N ASP A 62 -13.99 5.38 10.97
CA ASP A 62 -14.15 4.34 9.94
C ASP A 62 -12.88 3.50 9.79
N LEU A 63 -11.72 4.09 10.08
CA LEU A 63 -10.41 3.48 9.83
C LEU A 63 -9.65 3.09 11.10
N PHE A 64 -9.78 3.87 12.16
CA PHE A 64 -9.00 3.72 13.40
C PHE A 64 -9.94 3.44 14.57
N ALA A 65 -10.20 2.17 14.82
CA ALA A 65 -11.06 1.76 15.92
C ALA A 65 -10.27 1.56 17.23
N SER A 66 -10.91 1.73 18.39
CA SER A 66 -10.30 1.51 19.70
C SER A 66 -9.75 0.09 19.89
N LYS A 67 -10.32 -0.91 19.19
CA LYS A 67 -9.80 -2.29 19.17
C LYS A 67 -8.40 -2.41 18.53
N ASP A 68 -7.98 -1.41 17.74
CA ASP A 68 -6.66 -1.35 17.12
C ASP A 68 -5.59 -0.73 18.03
N LEU A 69 -5.96 -0.24 19.23
CA LEU A 69 -5.00 0.14 20.27
C LEU A 69 -4.20 -1.06 20.77
N THR A 70 -2.96 -0.82 21.12
CA THR A 70 -2.10 -1.82 21.77
C THR A 70 -2.63 -2.13 23.17
N ARG A 71 -3.06 -3.38 23.38
CA ARG A 71 -3.81 -3.77 24.60
C ARG A 71 -3.03 -3.64 25.91
N TRP A 72 -1.71 -3.65 25.87
CA TRP A 72 -0.85 -3.53 27.07
C TRP A 72 -0.30 -2.13 27.28
N GLN A 73 -0.60 -1.19 26.40
CA GLN A 73 -0.26 0.21 26.60
C GLN A 73 -1.38 0.99 27.27
N LYS A 74 -1.00 1.95 28.11
CA LYS A 74 -1.96 2.86 28.78
C LYS A 74 -2.26 4.10 27.93
N SER A 75 -1.47 4.36 26.88
CA SER A 75 -1.68 5.52 26.01
C SER A 75 -2.95 5.32 25.17
N ASN A 76 -3.76 6.36 25.10
CA ASN A 76 -4.92 6.43 24.23
C ASN A 76 -4.62 7.14 22.89
N ILE A 77 -3.35 7.48 22.62
CA ILE A 77 -2.92 8.15 21.40
C ILE A 77 -2.21 7.15 20.49
N GLN A 78 -2.68 7.06 19.25
CA GLN A 78 -1.97 6.40 18.16
C GLN A 78 -1.19 7.44 17.38
N LYS A 79 0.05 7.11 17.00
CA LYS A 79 0.90 7.99 16.20
C LYS A 79 1.44 7.28 14.98
N PHE A 80 1.37 7.96 13.83
CA PHE A 80 1.85 7.49 12.54
C PHE A 80 2.71 8.56 11.88
N GLU A 81 3.87 8.17 11.35
CA GLU A 81 4.73 9.06 10.55
C GLU A 81 5.15 8.36 9.26
N LEU A 82 5.22 9.14 8.18
CA LEU A 82 5.79 8.70 6.89
C LEU A 82 6.80 9.75 6.44
N ASP A 83 8.03 9.31 6.12
CA ASP A 83 9.01 10.15 5.43
C ASP A 83 9.08 9.70 3.97
N ILE A 84 8.82 10.63 3.04
CA ILE A 84 8.75 10.36 1.59
C ILE A 84 9.69 11.28 0.86
N GLU A 85 10.69 10.71 0.19
CA GLU A 85 11.60 11.43 -0.68
C GLU A 85 11.02 11.58 -2.09
N GLY A 86 11.08 12.79 -2.64
CA GLY A 86 10.67 13.08 -4.00
C GLY A 86 10.38 14.56 -4.21
N ASN A 87 10.14 14.97 -5.45
CA ASN A 87 9.91 16.37 -5.82
C ASN A 87 11.04 17.31 -5.36
N GLY A 88 12.27 16.79 -5.30
CA GLY A 88 13.47 17.55 -4.92
C GLY A 88 13.70 17.70 -3.43
N GLY A 89 12.95 17.00 -2.55
CA GLY A 89 13.13 17.08 -1.10
C GLY A 89 12.46 15.94 -0.33
N ILE A 90 12.30 16.10 0.97
CA ILE A 90 11.72 15.12 1.88
C ILE A 90 10.41 15.66 2.45
N TYR A 91 9.33 14.93 2.19
CA TYR A 91 8.04 15.12 2.84
C TYR A 91 8.00 14.34 4.15
N LYS A 92 7.55 14.99 5.21
CA LYS A 92 7.25 14.32 6.47
C LYS A 92 5.78 14.52 6.81
N TYR A 93 5.04 13.40 6.84
CA TYR A 93 3.65 13.34 7.26
C TYR A 93 3.56 12.80 8.68
N THR A 94 2.76 13.42 9.52
CA THR A 94 2.49 12.98 10.90
C THR A 94 0.99 13.01 11.17
N LEU A 95 0.45 11.93 11.73
CA LEU A 95 -0.93 11.81 12.17
C LEU A 95 -0.97 11.30 13.61
N GLU A 96 -1.69 12.01 14.48
CA GLU A 96 -2.00 11.55 15.83
C GLU A 96 -3.51 11.43 16.01
N ILE A 97 -3.95 10.27 16.50
CA ILE A 97 -5.35 9.97 16.76
C ILE A 97 -5.52 9.69 18.25
N GLU A 98 -6.45 10.38 18.87
CA GLU A 98 -6.81 10.21 20.25
C GLU A 98 -8.11 9.42 20.41
N HIS A 99 -8.09 8.39 21.24
CA HIS A 99 -9.24 7.58 21.61
C HIS A 99 -9.79 8.05 22.96
N GLN A 100 -11.03 8.50 22.97
CA GLN A 100 -11.67 9.12 24.13
C GLN A 100 -12.46 8.12 25.02
N GLY A 101 -12.05 6.83 25.01
CA GLY A 101 -12.73 5.75 25.72
C GLY A 101 -13.80 5.06 24.88
N ASP A 102 -14.60 4.18 25.52
CA ASP A 102 -15.52 3.27 24.81
C ASP A 102 -16.77 3.95 24.23
N TYR A 103 -17.10 5.15 24.68
CA TYR A 103 -18.36 5.83 24.36
C TYR A 103 -18.23 7.01 23.41
N ALA A 104 -17.02 7.44 23.09
CA ALA A 104 -16.78 8.54 22.17
C ALA A 104 -15.95 8.08 20.95
N PRO A 105 -16.26 8.58 19.75
CA PRO A 105 -15.49 8.22 18.57
C PRO A 105 -14.05 8.76 18.68
N PRO A 106 -13.07 8.06 18.10
CA PRO A 106 -11.71 8.57 18.01
C PRO A 106 -11.67 9.86 17.21
N ARG A 107 -10.76 10.75 17.57
CA ARG A 107 -10.57 12.04 16.90
C ARG A 107 -9.13 12.24 16.45
N MET A 108 -8.95 12.96 15.36
CA MET A 108 -7.66 13.49 14.96
C MET A 108 -7.22 14.57 15.97
N ARG A 109 -6.05 14.37 16.58
CA ARG A 109 -5.42 15.31 17.49
C ARG A 109 -4.46 16.23 16.74
N LEU A 110 -3.72 15.65 15.79
CA LEU A 110 -2.72 16.33 14.97
C LEU A 110 -2.68 15.70 13.59
N GLU A 111 -2.64 16.53 12.55
CA GLU A 111 -2.24 16.16 11.21
C GLU A 111 -1.27 17.20 10.68
N SER A 112 -0.08 16.78 10.28
CA SER A 112 0.97 17.68 9.82
C SER A 112 1.65 17.14 8.57
N LEU A 113 1.92 18.03 7.62
CA LEU A 113 2.74 17.76 6.45
C LEU A 113 3.80 18.86 6.33
N THR A 114 5.06 18.46 6.24
CA THR A 114 6.18 19.37 5.97
C THR A 114 6.96 18.93 4.73
N PHE A 115 7.65 19.85 4.09
CA PHE A 115 8.60 19.60 3.00
C PHE A 115 9.93 20.25 3.35
N ASP A 116 11.00 19.46 3.48
CA ASP A 116 12.32 19.89 3.98
C ASP A 116 12.24 20.74 5.27
N GLY A 117 11.36 20.31 6.18
CA GLY A 117 11.11 21.00 7.46
C GLY A 117 10.19 22.21 7.38
N GLN A 118 9.86 22.71 6.18
CA GLN A 118 8.90 23.81 6.01
C GLN A 118 7.46 23.28 6.05
N PRO A 119 6.56 23.88 6.82
CA PRO A 119 5.19 23.41 6.93
C PRO A 119 4.41 23.66 5.63
N LEU A 120 3.65 22.64 5.21
CA LEU A 120 2.66 22.74 4.12
C LEU A 120 1.23 22.72 4.66
N PHE A 121 1.00 21.95 5.72
CA PHE A 121 -0.28 21.86 6.40
C PHE A 121 -0.08 21.46 7.85
N ASN A 122 -0.81 22.10 8.76
CA ASN A 122 -0.92 21.70 10.16
C ASN A 122 -2.36 21.77 10.62
N PHE A 123 -2.81 20.71 11.28
CA PHE A 123 -4.05 20.66 12.05
C PHE A 123 -3.71 20.27 13.49
N TRP A 124 -4.38 20.90 14.45
CA TRP A 124 -4.24 20.58 15.87
C TRP A 124 -5.54 20.84 16.64
N VAL A 125 -5.71 20.11 17.72
CA VAL A 125 -6.75 20.34 18.71
C VAL A 125 -6.06 20.90 19.95
N ASP A 126 -6.55 22.03 20.48
CA ASP A 126 -6.03 22.61 21.71
C ASP A 126 -6.37 21.68 22.88
N PRO A 127 -5.38 21.26 23.70
CA PRO A 127 -5.64 20.41 24.87
C PRO A 127 -6.61 21.00 25.89
N GLU A 128 -6.73 22.34 25.93
CA GLU A 128 -7.62 23.06 26.85
C GLU A 128 -9.07 23.13 26.34
N ASP A 129 -9.30 22.85 25.06
CA ASP A 129 -10.62 22.85 24.43
C ASP A 129 -11.40 21.55 24.72
N ILE A 130 -11.82 21.38 25.95
CA ILE A 130 -12.65 20.26 26.40
C ILE A 130 -14.08 20.47 25.90
N GLY A 131 -14.51 19.69 24.90
CA GLY A 131 -15.88 19.67 24.42
C GLY A 131 -16.14 20.40 23.08
N ILE A 132 -15.12 20.92 22.42
CA ILE A 132 -15.26 21.52 21.08
C ILE A 132 -15.21 20.44 20.00
N THR A 133 -16.12 20.52 19.03
CA THR A 133 -16.25 19.56 17.91
C THR A 133 -15.32 19.88 16.72
N ALA A 134 -14.50 20.91 16.83
CA ALA A 134 -13.62 21.36 15.77
C ALA A 134 -12.21 21.68 16.30
N GLY A 135 -11.19 21.41 15.50
CA GLY A 135 -9.82 21.86 15.73
C GLY A 135 -9.49 23.11 14.94
N GLN A 136 -8.23 23.45 14.95
CA GLN A 136 -7.66 24.58 14.19
C GLN A 136 -6.76 24.02 13.10
N ALA A 137 -6.76 24.63 11.91
CA ALA A 137 -5.82 24.24 10.86
C ALA A 137 -5.14 25.45 10.24
N ARG A 138 -3.97 25.22 9.69
CA ARG A 138 -3.25 26.21 8.90
C ARG A 138 -2.75 25.55 7.61
N LEU A 139 -3.14 26.15 6.48
CA LEU A 139 -2.66 25.77 5.16
C LEU A 139 -1.58 26.77 4.74
N TYR A 140 -0.40 26.27 4.44
CA TYR A 140 0.71 27.08 3.94
C TYR A 140 0.79 26.99 2.41
N ASN A 141 1.37 28.03 1.80
CA ASN A 141 1.67 28.03 0.38
C ASN A 141 3.03 27.36 0.12
N ASP A 142 3.33 27.06 -1.14
CA ASP A 142 4.65 26.55 -1.56
C ASP A 142 5.77 27.58 -1.35
N ASP A 143 5.41 28.88 -1.26
CA ASP A 143 6.29 29.99 -0.91
C ASP A 143 6.33 30.16 0.62
N PRO A 144 7.47 29.88 1.28
CA PRO A 144 7.59 29.93 2.73
C PRO A 144 7.48 31.37 3.30
N ASP A 145 7.67 32.40 2.48
CA ASP A 145 7.58 33.81 2.90
C ASP A 145 6.13 34.29 2.99
N ARG A 146 5.17 33.50 2.50
CA ARG A 146 3.75 33.83 2.62
C ARG A 146 3.12 33.21 3.86
N GLU A 147 2.41 34.02 4.60
CA GLU A 147 1.63 33.57 5.75
C GLU A 147 0.55 32.55 5.32
N GLY A 148 0.47 31.44 6.04
CA GLY A 148 -0.53 30.40 5.76
C GLY A 148 -1.95 30.84 6.13
N ALA A 149 -2.94 30.36 5.38
CA ALA A 149 -4.35 30.59 5.67
C ALA A 149 -4.76 29.87 6.96
N PHE A 150 -5.26 30.61 7.94
CA PHE A 150 -5.76 30.07 9.20
C PHE A 150 -7.23 29.68 9.08
N LEU A 151 -7.56 28.47 9.54
CA LEU A 151 -8.89 27.88 9.51
C LEU A 151 -9.31 27.54 10.96
N PRO A 152 -10.12 28.40 11.61
CA PRO A 152 -10.38 28.29 13.05
C PRO A 152 -11.34 27.18 13.47
N PHE A 153 -12.14 26.64 12.53
CA PHE A 153 -13.09 25.58 12.79
C PHE A 153 -12.92 24.48 11.77
N PHE A 154 -12.05 23.53 12.07
CA PHE A 154 -11.74 22.42 11.18
C PHE A 154 -12.24 21.10 11.74
N ASP A 155 -12.85 20.28 10.90
CA ASP A 155 -13.41 18.98 11.28
C ASP A 155 -12.30 18.00 11.67
N TRP A 156 -12.21 17.64 12.94
CA TRP A 156 -11.25 16.67 13.47
C TRP A 156 -11.53 15.22 13.05
N SER A 157 -12.67 14.96 12.43
CA SER A 157 -13.04 13.61 12.02
C SER A 157 -12.49 13.19 10.67
N ARG A 158 -11.89 14.11 9.88
CA ARG A 158 -11.43 13.89 8.50
C ARG A 158 -10.04 14.46 8.28
N SER A 159 -9.31 13.90 7.30
CA SER A 159 -8.02 14.47 6.88
C SER A 159 -8.19 15.86 6.28
N GLY A 160 -7.46 16.82 6.82
CA GLY A 160 -7.41 18.15 6.26
C GLY A 160 -6.69 18.19 4.93
N ILE A 161 -5.63 17.41 4.79
CA ILE A 161 -4.89 17.26 3.53
C ILE A 161 -5.80 16.71 2.44
N GLY A 162 -6.67 15.76 2.78
CA GLY A 162 -7.64 15.17 1.86
C GLY A 162 -8.59 16.20 1.23
N LEU A 163 -9.05 17.17 2.02
CA LEU A 163 -10.02 18.19 1.62
C LEU A 163 -9.43 19.31 0.75
N ILE A 164 -8.10 19.48 0.72
CA ILE A 164 -7.46 20.55 -0.04
C ILE A 164 -7.41 20.18 -1.52
N TYR A 165 -7.99 21.05 -2.36
CA TYR A 165 -7.90 20.94 -3.82
C TYR A 165 -6.60 21.51 -4.36
N GLU A 166 -6.19 21.02 -5.54
CA GLU A 166 -5.03 21.51 -6.26
C GLU A 166 -5.19 22.98 -6.66
N ARG A 167 -4.14 23.75 -6.38
CA ARG A 167 -4.02 25.16 -6.76
C ARG A 167 -2.59 25.45 -7.16
N PRO A 168 -2.34 26.54 -7.92
CA PRO A 168 -0.98 26.92 -8.33
C PRO A 168 0.00 27.21 -7.16
N ASP A 169 -0.51 27.46 -5.96
CA ASP A 169 0.24 27.83 -4.76
C ASP A 169 0.37 26.70 -3.74
N ASN A 170 -0.08 25.45 -4.06
CA ASN A 170 0.02 24.28 -3.20
C ASN A 170 0.46 23.00 -3.94
N LEU A 171 1.33 23.13 -4.95
CA LEU A 171 1.76 22.03 -5.80
C LEU A 171 2.54 20.95 -5.03
N LYS A 172 3.31 21.33 -3.99
CA LYS A 172 4.01 20.39 -3.13
C LYS A 172 3.03 19.47 -2.38
N LEU A 173 1.97 20.03 -1.79
CA LEU A 173 0.93 19.25 -1.13
C LEU A 173 0.19 18.35 -2.13
N THR A 174 -0.13 18.85 -3.31
CA THR A 174 -0.76 18.10 -4.39
C THR A 174 0.13 16.93 -4.85
N TRP A 175 1.44 17.16 -4.98
CA TRP A 175 2.39 16.10 -5.32
C TRP A 175 2.39 15.00 -4.25
N PHE A 176 2.38 15.36 -2.95
CA PHE A 176 2.30 14.40 -1.86
C PHE A 176 1.04 13.52 -1.97
N LYS A 177 -0.14 14.12 -2.19
CA LYS A 177 -1.39 13.39 -2.40
C LYS A 177 -1.28 12.40 -3.58
N LYS A 178 -0.77 12.87 -4.73
CA LYS A 178 -0.53 12.05 -5.91
C LYS A 178 0.47 10.92 -5.61
N ARG A 179 1.51 11.17 -4.81
CA ARG A 179 2.47 10.13 -4.42
C ARG A 179 1.82 9.06 -3.54
N ILE A 180 0.95 9.44 -2.60
CA ILE A 180 0.19 8.50 -1.78
C ILE A 180 -0.81 7.69 -2.62
N SER A 181 -1.43 8.26 -3.64
CA SER A 181 -2.34 7.52 -4.52
C SER A 181 -1.63 6.45 -5.36
N ASN A 182 -0.32 6.57 -5.55
CA ASN A 182 0.50 5.60 -6.26
C ASN A 182 1.02 4.46 -5.34
N PHE A 183 0.43 4.25 -4.17
CA PHE A 183 0.66 3.07 -3.35
C PHE A 183 -0.34 1.97 -3.73
N PHE A 184 0.15 0.87 -4.28
CA PHE A 184 -0.62 -0.32 -4.57
C PHE A 184 -0.37 -1.33 -3.45
N ILE A 185 -1.35 -1.49 -2.57
CA ILE A 185 -1.23 -2.31 -1.36
C ILE A 185 -2.24 -3.43 -1.48
N VAL A 186 -1.77 -4.65 -1.74
CA VAL A 186 -2.64 -5.78 -2.09
C VAL A 186 -2.21 -7.09 -1.46
N GLN A 187 -3.21 -7.95 -1.23
CA GLN A 187 -3.09 -9.37 -0.97
C GLN A 187 -4.06 -10.07 -1.93
N ILE A 188 -3.55 -10.65 -3.00
CA ILE A 188 -4.37 -11.16 -4.09
C ILE A 188 -5.18 -12.36 -3.62
N ASN A 189 -6.50 -12.30 -3.76
CA ASN A 189 -7.41 -13.39 -3.49
C ASN A 189 -8.18 -13.81 -4.76
N PRO A 190 -7.67 -14.78 -5.54
CA PRO A 190 -8.30 -15.20 -6.79
C PRO A 190 -9.70 -15.79 -6.65
N TYR A 191 -10.09 -16.24 -5.45
CA TYR A 191 -11.43 -16.82 -5.21
C TYR A 191 -12.56 -15.80 -5.39
N ILE A 192 -12.29 -14.52 -5.10
CA ILE A 192 -13.28 -13.44 -5.11
C ILE A 192 -13.11 -12.46 -6.27
N MET A 193 -12.19 -12.75 -7.20
CA MET A 193 -12.03 -11.97 -8.44
C MET A 193 -13.18 -12.30 -9.39
N GLU A 194 -14.18 -11.41 -9.40
CA GLU A 194 -15.36 -11.53 -10.25
C GLU A 194 -15.12 -11.00 -11.66
N SER A 195 -15.91 -11.49 -12.62
CA SER A 195 -15.84 -11.06 -14.03
C SER A 195 -16.70 -9.84 -14.33
N GLU A 196 -17.63 -9.49 -13.45
CA GLU A 196 -18.64 -8.47 -13.69
C GLU A 196 -18.30 -7.18 -12.96
N SER A 197 -18.60 -6.05 -13.61
CA SER A 197 -18.49 -4.71 -13.00
C SER A 197 -19.63 -3.82 -13.42
N LEU A 198 -20.23 -3.11 -12.45
CA LEU A 198 -21.29 -2.13 -12.68
C LEU A 198 -20.73 -0.74 -12.99
N LYS A 199 -19.49 -0.48 -12.57
CA LYS A 199 -18.79 0.80 -12.72
C LYS A 199 -17.31 0.59 -12.90
N GLU A 200 -16.61 1.62 -13.28
CA GLU A 200 -15.16 1.66 -13.37
C GLU A 200 -14.57 2.12 -12.03
N GLU A 201 -13.43 1.54 -11.66
CA GLU A 201 -12.72 1.90 -10.44
C GLU A 201 -11.26 2.19 -10.77
N SER A 202 -10.75 3.35 -10.35
CA SER A 202 -9.41 3.82 -10.70
C SER A 202 -8.27 3.12 -9.95
N SER A 203 -8.59 2.36 -8.90
CA SER A 203 -7.59 1.64 -8.09
C SER A 203 -8.09 0.25 -7.70
N PRO A 204 -7.17 -0.71 -7.51
CA PRO A 204 -7.54 -2.05 -7.06
C PRO A 204 -7.90 -2.06 -5.57
N ASN A 205 -8.83 -2.94 -5.20
CA ASN A 205 -9.06 -3.29 -3.81
C ASN A 205 -7.89 -4.09 -3.25
N TRP A 206 -7.77 -4.12 -1.92
CA TRP A 206 -6.77 -4.92 -1.21
C TRP A 206 -6.71 -6.38 -1.68
N ASP A 207 -7.85 -7.00 -1.87
CA ASP A 207 -8.01 -8.39 -2.21
C ASP A 207 -8.22 -8.65 -3.71
N MET A 208 -8.13 -7.63 -4.54
CA MET A 208 -8.37 -7.65 -5.99
C MET A 208 -9.81 -8.04 -6.38
N SER A 209 -10.78 -8.00 -5.44
CA SER A 209 -12.19 -8.32 -5.73
C SER A 209 -12.79 -7.49 -6.86
N ASN A 210 -12.36 -6.25 -7.02
CA ASN A 210 -12.81 -5.33 -8.06
C ASN A 210 -11.96 -5.35 -9.35
N TYR A 211 -11.21 -6.44 -9.61
CA TYR A 211 -10.27 -6.47 -10.74
C TYR A 211 -10.93 -6.12 -12.08
N ALA A 212 -12.14 -6.62 -12.37
CA ALA A 212 -12.85 -6.32 -13.61
C ALA A 212 -13.21 -4.82 -13.74
N ALA A 213 -13.60 -4.17 -12.65
CA ALA A 213 -13.88 -2.74 -12.59
C ALA A 213 -12.60 -1.91 -12.82
N TRP A 214 -11.50 -2.31 -12.17
CA TRP A 214 -10.19 -1.67 -12.34
C TRP A 214 -9.65 -1.86 -13.77
N TYR A 215 -9.74 -3.09 -14.32
CA TYR A 215 -9.34 -3.35 -15.71
C TYR A 215 -10.16 -2.51 -16.70
N SER A 216 -11.46 -2.35 -16.46
CA SER A 216 -12.32 -1.51 -17.31
C SER A 216 -11.85 -0.06 -17.34
N TYR A 217 -11.47 0.51 -16.19
CA TYR A 217 -10.87 1.83 -16.09
C TYR A 217 -9.53 1.90 -16.85
N LEU A 218 -8.61 0.96 -16.59
CA LEU A 218 -7.29 0.92 -17.23
C LEU A 218 -7.38 0.80 -18.75
N SER A 219 -8.35 0.04 -19.25
CA SER A 219 -8.54 -0.16 -20.69
C SER A 219 -8.98 1.10 -21.43
N GLN A 220 -9.51 2.08 -20.73
CA GLN A 220 -9.87 3.38 -21.29
C GLN A 220 -8.77 4.41 -21.12
N GLU A 221 -8.21 4.52 -19.92
CA GLU A 221 -7.24 5.55 -19.57
C GLU A 221 -5.81 5.20 -19.96
N SER A 222 -5.47 3.92 -20.15
CA SER A 222 -4.09 3.45 -20.31
C SER A 222 -3.96 2.38 -21.39
N GLN A 223 -4.54 2.57 -22.57
CA GLN A 223 -4.56 1.59 -23.67
C GLN A 223 -3.17 1.07 -24.05
N GLY A 224 -2.15 1.94 -24.08
CA GLY A 224 -0.78 1.54 -24.38
C GLY A 224 -0.18 0.58 -23.34
N LYS A 225 -0.54 0.74 -22.07
CA LYS A 225 -0.13 -0.16 -20.96
C LYS A 225 -0.87 -1.49 -21.05
N ILE A 226 -2.14 -1.47 -21.35
CA ILE A 226 -2.95 -2.68 -21.61
C ILE A 226 -2.41 -3.48 -22.78
N PHE A 227 -1.97 -2.81 -23.85
CA PHE A 227 -1.33 -3.49 -24.98
C PHE A 227 -0.03 -4.20 -24.55
N LYS A 228 0.84 -3.54 -23.79
CA LYS A 228 2.08 -4.14 -23.24
C LYS A 228 1.77 -5.32 -22.32
N LEU A 229 0.79 -5.16 -21.43
CA LEU A 229 0.30 -6.23 -20.55
C LEU A 229 -0.17 -7.44 -21.36
N THR A 230 -0.98 -7.23 -22.40
CA THR A 230 -1.49 -8.29 -23.25
C THR A 230 -0.36 -9.07 -23.92
N LEU A 231 0.63 -8.38 -24.48
CA LEU A 231 1.80 -9.03 -25.10
C LEU A 231 2.61 -9.87 -24.10
N GLU A 232 2.70 -9.42 -22.84
CA GLU A 232 3.41 -10.18 -21.83
C GLU A 232 2.60 -11.41 -21.37
N LEU A 233 1.29 -11.26 -21.15
CA LEU A 233 0.42 -12.36 -20.79
C LEU A 233 0.38 -13.45 -21.88
N GLN A 234 0.49 -13.09 -23.16
CA GLN A 234 0.58 -14.06 -24.27
C GLN A 234 1.83 -14.96 -24.17
N LYS A 235 2.93 -14.46 -23.58
CA LYS A 235 4.16 -15.25 -23.37
C LYS A 235 4.05 -16.19 -22.17
N ILE A 236 3.26 -15.83 -21.16
CA ILE A 236 3.26 -16.46 -19.85
C ILE A 236 2.09 -17.44 -19.73
N ILE A 237 0.90 -17.05 -20.22
CA ILE A 237 -0.31 -17.88 -20.16
C ILE A 237 -0.48 -18.58 -21.51
N GLN A 238 -0.33 -19.90 -21.51
CA GLN A 238 -0.39 -20.68 -22.72
C GLN A 238 -1.73 -20.52 -23.44
N GLY A 239 -1.68 -20.10 -24.71
CA GLY A 239 -2.84 -19.92 -25.57
C GLY A 239 -3.66 -18.66 -25.32
N PHE A 240 -3.30 -17.84 -24.33
CA PHE A 240 -3.95 -16.55 -24.11
C PHE A 240 -3.76 -15.64 -25.33
N ASP A 241 -4.81 -14.94 -25.74
CA ASP A 241 -4.81 -14.01 -26.86
C ASP A 241 -5.01 -12.58 -26.41
N SER A 242 -6.17 -12.30 -25.80
CA SER A 242 -6.53 -10.94 -25.42
C SER A 242 -7.65 -10.95 -24.38
N PHE A 243 -7.88 -9.80 -23.76
CA PHE A 243 -9.09 -9.56 -22.98
C PHE A 243 -10.21 -8.99 -23.86
N GLN A 244 -11.42 -9.35 -23.49
CA GLN A 244 -12.65 -8.80 -24.05
C GLN A 244 -13.50 -8.22 -22.91
N ASN A 245 -13.93 -6.98 -23.08
CA ASN A 245 -14.75 -6.29 -22.09
C ASN A 245 -16.11 -5.97 -22.72
N HIS A 246 -17.06 -6.89 -22.56
CA HIS A 246 -18.38 -6.80 -23.20
C HIS A 246 -19.38 -6.09 -22.30
N LYS A 247 -20.17 -5.21 -22.89
CA LYS A 247 -21.33 -4.61 -22.20
C LYS A 247 -22.55 -5.51 -22.35
N SER A 248 -23.19 -5.85 -21.23
CA SER A 248 -24.43 -6.63 -21.16
C SER A 248 -25.42 -5.89 -20.24
N GLY A 249 -26.32 -5.12 -20.81
CA GLY A 249 -27.16 -4.20 -20.03
C GLY A 249 -26.32 -3.11 -19.37
N ASP A 250 -26.44 -3.01 -18.04
CA ASP A 250 -25.68 -2.05 -17.24
C ASP A 250 -24.36 -2.64 -16.70
N VAL A 251 -24.10 -3.90 -16.98
CA VAL A 251 -22.93 -4.63 -16.50
C VAL A 251 -21.90 -4.76 -17.61
N ARG A 252 -20.61 -4.61 -17.27
CA ARG A 252 -19.49 -5.03 -18.13
C ARG A 252 -18.97 -6.37 -17.67
N ILE A 253 -18.69 -7.25 -18.62
CA ILE A 253 -18.19 -8.61 -18.37
C ILE A 253 -16.80 -8.73 -18.97
N LEU A 254 -15.81 -8.97 -18.11
CA LEU A 254 -14.43 -9.20 -18.49
C LEU A 254 -14.21 -10.69 -18.77
N SER A 255 -13.75 -10.98 -20.00
CA SER A 255 -13.41 -12.34 -20.46
C SER A 255 -12.02 -12.36 -21.05
N ALA A 256 -11.33 -13.49 -20.94
CA ALA A 256 -10.07 -13.78 -21.59
C ALA A 256 -10.29 -14.70 -22.80
N SER A 257 -9.75 -14.31 -23.94
CA SER A 257 -9.78 -15.10 -25.18
C SER A 257 -8.54 -15.98 -25.28
N PHE A 258 -8.72 -17.20 -25.76
CA PHE A 258 -7.66 -18.18 -26.00
C PHE A 258 -7.75 -18.67 -27.45
N THR A 259 -6.58 -18.93 -28.06
CA THR A 259 -6.46 -19.44 -29.44
C THR A 259 -6.15 -20.93 -29.50
N ARG A 260 -5.70 -21.52 -28.41
CA ARG A 260 -5.33 -22.95 -28.33
C ARG A 260 -6.01 -23.63 -27.16
N PRO A 261 -6.43 -24.93 -27.29
CA PRO A 261 -6.38 -25.79 -28.48
C PRO A 261 -7.35 -25.37 -29.59
N SER A 262 -8.38 -24.59 -29.25
CA SER A 262 -9.34 -23.96 -30.16
C SER A 262 -9.70 -22.57 -29.68
N LYS A 263 -10.25 -21.73 -30.56
CA LYS A 263 -10.68 -20.39 -30.17
C LYS A 263 -11.85 -20.47 -29.17
N ALA A 264 -11.61 -19.95 -27.97
CA ALA A 264 -12.59 -19.94 -26.88
C ALA A 264 -12.42 -18.66 -26.04
N ALA A 265 -13.49 -18.20 -25.41
CA ALA A 265 -13.44 -17.11 -24.44
C ALA A 265 -14.00 -17.61 -23.11
N TYR A 266 -13.33 -17.29 -22.02
CA TYR A 266 -13.72 -17.63 -20.65
C TYR A 266 -13.89 -16.36 -19.86
N ARG A 267 -14.92 -16.27 -19.03
CA ARG A 267 -15.05 -15.17 -18.08
C ARG A 267 -13.89 -15.21 -17.09
N LEU A 268 -13.51 -14.06 -16.52
CA LEU A 268 -12.40 -13.99 -15.57
C LEU A 268 -12.57 -14.98 -14.41
N ASN A 269 -13.78 -15.11 -13.85
CA ASN A 269 -14.06 -16.02 -12.74
C ASN A 269 -14.01 -17.52 -13.13
N GLU A 270 -14.04 -17.86 -14.42
CA GLU A 270 -13.88 -19.22 -14.92
C GLU A 270 -12.41 -19.65 -15.08
N LEU A 271 -11.47 -18.70 -15.02
CA LEU A 271 -10.03 -18.99 -15.10
C LEU A 271 -9.55 -19.68 -13.82
N SER A 272 -8.45 -20.44 -13.93
CA SER A 272 -7.80 -21.03 -12.76
C SER A 272 -7.30 -19.93 -11.79
N HIS A 273 -7.16 -20.28 -10.51
CA HIS A 273 -6.67 -19.32 -9.50
C HIS A 273 -5.27 -18.81 -9.84
N GLY A 274 -4.38 -19.68 -10.34
CA GLY A 274 -3.06 -19.28 -10.79
C GLY A 274 -3.10 -18.31 -11.96
N GLN A 275 -3.95 -18.54 -12.97
CA GLN A 275 -4.10 -17.60 -14.08
C GLN A 275 -4.61 -16.23 -13.61
N LYS A 276 -5.60 -16.19 -12.70
CA LYS A 276 -6.10 -14.93 -12.12
C LYS A 276 -5.02 -14.21 -11.33
N ALA A 277 -4.23 -14.93 -10.51
CA ALA A 277 -3.12 -14.37 -9.77
C ALA A 277 -2.04 -13.78 -10.68
N LEU A 278 -1.61 -14.51 -11.72
CA LEU A 278 -0.67 -14.02 -12.73
C LEU A 278 -1.18 -12.74 -13.41
N ILE A 279 -2.43 -12.77 -13.88
CA ILE A 279 -3.06 -11.61 -14.52
C ILE A 279 -3.00 -10.38 -13.58
N ALA A 280 -3.38 -10.54 -12.32
CA ALA A 280 -3.36 -9.45 -11.34
C ALA A 280 -1.94 -8.93 -11.09
N LEU A 281 -0.97 -9.83 -10.86
CA LEU A 281 0.43 -9.49 -10.60
C LEU A 281 1.07 -8.71 -11.78
N TYR A 282 0.86 -9.19 -12.99
CA TYR A 282 1.41 -8.51 -14.17
C TYR A 282 0.69 -7.19 -14.46
N THR A 283 -0.62 -7.09 -14.17
CA THR A 283 -1.34 -5.81 -14.26
C THR A 283 -0.78 -4.77 -13.30
N LEU A 284 -0.44 -5.16 -12.07
CA LEU A 284 0.18 -4.26 -11.07
C LEU A 284 1.51 -3.67 -11.56
N ILE A 285 2.30 -4.40 -12.33
CA ILE A 285 3.56 -3.89 -12.88
C ILE A 285 3.30 -3.03 -14.13
N TYR A 286 2.59 -3.60 -15.11
CA TYR A 286 2.48 -2.99 -16.44
C TYR A 286 1.53 -1.80 -16.48
N CYS A 287 0.55 -1.73 -15.57
CA CYS A 287 -0.45 -0.66 -15.52
C CYS A 287 -0.23 0.34 -14.40
N SER A 288 0.80 0.18 -13.57
CA SER A 288 1.23 1.20 -12.61
C SER A 288 1.69 2.49 -13.31
N PRO A 289 1.72 3.64 -12.63
CA PRO A 289 2.35 4.86 -13.14
C PRO A 289 3.78 4.59 -13.63
N ASP A 290 4.26 5.36 -14.58
CA ASP A 290 5.58 5.13 -15.20
C ASP A 290 6.73 5.34 -14.20
N ASP A 291 6.52 6.16 -13.17
CA ASP A 291 7.48 6.44 -12.12
C ASP A 291 6.81 6.66 -10.75
N ASN A 292 7.61 6.66 -9.69
CA ASN A 292 7.17 7.03 -8.34
C ASN A 292 5.96 6.25 -7.77
N PHE A 293 5.90 4.95 -8.02
CA PHE A 293 4.90 4.09 -7.38
C PHE A 293 5.52 3.17 -6.33
N THR A 294 4.70 2.67 -5.41
CA THR A 294 5.08 1.69 -4.38
C THR A 294 4.16 0.49 -4.45
N LEU A 295 4.73 -0.70 -4.65
CA LEU A 295 4.04 -1.98 -4.57
C LEU A 295 4.23 -2.57 -3.17
N CYS A 296 3.14 -2.83 -2.46
CA CYS A 296 3.12 -3.58 -1.21
C CYS A 296 2.29 -4.82 -1.45
N ILE A 297 2.93 -5.98 -1.56
CA ILE A 297 2.24 -7.22 -1.91
C ILE A 297 2.49 -8.26 -0.84
N ASP A 298 1.40 -8.77 -0.27
CA ASP A 298 1.41 -9.82 0.72
C ASP A 298 1.26 -11.17 0.03
N GLU A 299 2.29 -12.01 0.15
CA GLU A 299 2.38 -13.36 -0.41
C GLU A 299 2.06 -13.44 -1.93
N PRO A 300 2.85 -12.75 -2.80
CA PRO A 300 2.61 -12.74 -4.24
C PRO A 300 2.68 -14.13 -4.89
N GLU A 301 3.38 -15.07 -4.25
CA GLU A 301 3.55 -16.46 -4.71
C GLU A 301 2.33 -17.37 -4.48
N ASN A 302 1.37 -16.94 -3.67
CA ASN A 302 0.19 -17.76 -3.40
C ASN A 302 -0.54 -18.11 -4.71
N PHE A 303 -0.95 -19.36 -4.84
CA PHE A 303 -1.61 -19.96 -6.01
C PHE A 303 -0.71 -20.19 -7.24
N LEU A 304 0.61 -19.90 -7.16
CA LEU A 304 1.53 -19.99 -8.28
C LEU A 304 2.62 -21.04 -8.03
N ALA A 305 3.01 -21.72 -9.11
CA ALA A 305 4.20 -22.56 -9.10
C ALA A 305 5.46 -21.69 -9.24
N LEU A 306 6.59 -22.17 -8.73
CA LEU A 306 7.87 -21.47 -8.79
C LEU A 306 8.27 -21.00 -10.21
N PRO A 307 8.11 -21.79 -11.28
CA PRO A 307 8.42 -21.34 -12.62
C PRO A 307 7.54 -20.18 -13.13
N GLU A 308 6.36 -19.99 -12.55
CA GLU A 308 5.41 -18.96 -12.94
C GLU A 308 5.70 -17.62 -12.24
N ILE A 309 6.04 -17.68 -10.92
CA ILE A 309 6.30 -16.46 -10.14
C ILE A 309 7.71 -15.89 -10.35
N LYS A 310 8.71 -16.74 -10.63
CA LYS A 310 10.11 -16.31 -10.77
C LYS A 310 10.34 -15.25 -11.85
N PRO A 311 9.77 -15.34 -13.06
CA PRO A 311 9.89 -14.28 -14.07
C PRO A 311 9.28 -12.95 -13.60
N TRP A 312 8.18 -12.99 -12.85
CA TRP A 312 7.55 -11.81 -12.30
C TRP A 312 8.45 -11.08 -11.29
N TRP A 313 9.16 -11.81 -10.42
CA TRP A 313 10.14 -11.22 -9.49
C TRP A 313 11.24 -10.45 -10.25
N GLY A 314 11.78 -11.03 -11.32
CA GLY A 314 12.75 -10.35 -12.18
C GLY A 314 12.20 -9.02 -12.69
N ARG A 315 10.95 -9.00 -13.16
CA ARG A 315 10.30 -7.77 -13.64
C ARG A 315 10.13 -6.73 -12.53
N VAL A 316 9.72 -7.10 -11.32
CA VAL A 316 9.63 -6.17 -10.18
C VAL A 316 10.99 -5.53 -9.90
N MET A 317 12.07 -6.33 -9.91
CA MET A 317 13.42 -5.81 -9.68
C MET A 317 13.85 -4.83 -10.77
N ASP A 318 13.66 -5.18 -12.04
CA ASP A 318 13.97 -4.30 -13.18
C ASP A 318 13.24 -2.95 -13.01
N TYR A 319 11.95 -2.99 -12.67
CA TYR A 319 11.16 -1.78 -12.43
C TYR A 319 11.66 -0.95 -11.25
N CYS A 320 12.06 -1.58 -10.16
CA CYS A 320 12.63 -0.87 -8.99
C CYS A 320 13.98 -0.22 -9.32
N LEU A 321 14.77 -0.81 -10.22
CA LEU A 321 16.06 -0.26 -10.64
C LEU A 321 15.93 0.84 -11.70
N GLU A 322 15.02 0.68 -12.65
CA GLU A 322 14.92 1.53 -13.85
C GLU A 322 13.98 2.73 -13.66
N ASN A 323 12.88 2.58 -12.91
CA ASN A 323 11.78 3.53 -12.93
C ASN A 323 11.53 4.25 -11.58
N GLN A 324 12.51 4.27 -10.67
CA GLN A 324 12.34 4.84 -9.31
C GLN A 324 11.11 4.27 -8.57
N ALA A 325 10.70 3.06 -8.93
CA ALA A 325 9.65 2.32 -8.26
C ALA A 325 10.17 1.76 -6.92
N GLN A 326 9.24 1.36 -6.07
CA GLN A 326 9.54 0.72 -4.80
C GLN A 326 8.68 -0.51 -4.63
N ALA A 327 9.27 -1.60 -4.12
CA ALA A 327 8.55 -2.80 -3.75
C ALA A 327 8.80 -3.18 -2.29
N MET A 328 7.74 -3.52 -1.59
CA MET A 328 7.74 -4.16 -0.28
C MET A 328 6.95 -5.45 -0.41
N LEU A 329 7.63 -6.58 -0.23
CA LEU A 329 7.06 -7.91 -0.39
C LEU A 329 7.06 -8.64 0.95
N ILE A 330 5.96 -9.27 1.29
CA ILE A 330 5.92 -10.29 2.35
C ILE A 330 5.93 -11.63 1.65
N SER A 331 6.86 -12.52 1.99
CA SER A 331 6.95 -13.85 1.38
C SER A 331 7.52 -14.87 2.34
N HIS A 332 7.06 -16.09 2.21
CA HIS A 332 7.61 -17.28 2.88
C HIS A 332 8.29 -18.25 1.91
N HIS A 333 8.38 -17.88 0.63
CA HIS A 333 8.90 -18.77 -0.40
C HIS A 333 10.44 -18.86 -0.34
N PRO A 334 11.04 -20.07 -0.12
CA PRO A 334 12.50 -20.22 0.07
C PRO A 334 13.35 -19.65 -1.07
N SER A 335 12.88 -19.76 -2.32
CA SER A 335 13.64 -19.23 -3.46
C SER A 335 13.65 -17.70 -3.51
N LEU A 336 12.58 -17.02 -3.08
CA LEU A 336 12.55 -15.57 -3.00
C LEU A 336 13.42 -15.09 -1.83
N ILE A 337 13.37 -15.81 -0.71
CA ILE A 337 14.22 -15.55 0.45
C ILE A 337 15.69 -15.62 0.04
N ASN A 338 16.13 -16.71 -0.60
CA ASN A 338 17.52 -16.87 -1.02
C ASN A 338 17.96 -15.84 -2.07
N TYR A 339 17.01 -15.30 -2.83
CA TYR A 339 17.33 -14.35 -3.88
C TYR A 339 17.41 -12.90 -3.39
N LEU A 340 16.61 -12.52 -2.40
CA LEU A 340 16.45 -11.11 -1.97
C LEU A 340 16.88 -10.84 -0.53
N ALA A 341 16.90 -11.85 0.35
CA ALA A 341 16.98 -11.57 1.78
C ALA A 341 18.30 -10.92 2.20
N SER A 342 19.44 -11.31 1.64
CA SER A 342 20.75 -10.75 1.97
C SER A 342 20.85 -9.25 1.73
N ASN A 343 20.25 -8.76 0.66
CA ASN A 343 20.31 -7.35 0.26
C ASN A 343 19.10 -6.51 0.70
N SER A 344 17.94 -7.17 0.87
CA SER A 344 16.65 -6.48 1.01
C SER A 344 15.79 -7.04 2.14
N GLY A 345 16.29 -8.02 2.90
CA GLY A 345 15.54 -8.73 3.92
C GLY A 345 15.42 -7.96 5.23
N TYR A 346 14.24 -8.03 5.82
CA TYR A 346 13.93 -7.56 7.16
C TYR A 346 13.27 -8.69 7.92
N TRP A 347 13.84 -9.02 9.08
CA TRP A 347 13.31 -10.03 9.97
C TRP A 347 12.38 -9.38 10.99
N PHE A 348 11.13 -9.80 10.99
CA PHE A 348 10.11 -9.40 11.94
C PHE A 348 9.95 -10.48 13.00
N GLU A 349 10.16 -10.12 14.24
CA GLU A 349 10.01 -11.01 15.39
C GLU A 349 9.06 -10.43 16.42
N ARG A 350 8.37 -11.29 17.14
CA ARG A 350 7.47 -10.94 18.20
C ARG A 350 7.45 -12.06 19.25
N GLU A 351 8.05 -11.82 20.38
CA GLU A 351 8.07 -12.73 21.50
C GLU A 351 6.89 -12.50 22.43
N ASP A 352 6.30 -13.55 22.98
CA ASP A 352 5.26 -13.52 24.03
C ASP A 352 4.15 -12.48 23.81
N ASN A 353 3.74 -12.26 22.57
CA ASN A 353 2.78 -11.21 22.20
C ASN A 353 3.20 -9.77 22.57
N GLN A 354 4.47 -9.48 22.76
CA GLN A 354 4.99 -8.14 22.97
C GLN A 354 5.01 -7.29 21.70
N ALA A 355 5.71 -6.14 21.73
CA ALA A 355 5.92 -5.29 20.58
C ALA A 355 6.76 -5.99 19.49
N VAL A 356 6.44 -5.68 18.25
CA VAL A 356 7.23 -6.14 17.09
C VAL A 356 8.61 -5.51 17.12
N ARG A 357 9.63 -6.33 16.92
CA ARG A 357 10.99 -5.91 16.62
C ARG A 357 11.29 -6.22 15.16
N VAL A 358 12.05 -5.36 14.53
CA VAL A 358 12.51 -5.56 13.16
C VAL A 358 14.01 -5.36 13.09
N ARG A 359 14.70 -6.29 12.41
CA ARG A 359 16.12 -6.16 12.12
C ARG A 359 16.37 -6.41 10.63
N ARG A 360 17.35 -5.73 10.07
CA ARG A 360 17.80 -6.01 8.71
C ARG A 360 18.60 -7.29 8.70
N ILE A 361 18.34 -8.14 7.71
CA ILE A 361 19.16 -9.33 7.48
C ILE A 361 20.45 -8.86 6.82
N THR A 362 21.59 -9.09 7.46
CA THR A 362 22.91 -8.90 6.88
C THR A 362 23.43 -10.26 6.41
N ASP A 363 24.26 -10.28 5.36
CA ASP A 363 24.90 -11.51 4.91
C ASP A 363 25.74 -12.11 6.06
N THR A 364 25.20 -13.11 6.67
CA THR A 364 25.98 -14.01 7.51
C THR A 364 26.40 -15.17 6.60
N GLU A 365 27.54 -15.04 5.92
CA GLU A 365 28.23 -16.16 5.28
C GLU A 365 28.80 -17.14 6.34
N GLU A 366 28.10 -17.32 7.46
CA GLU A 366 28.45 -18.34 8.41
C GLU A 366 28.06 -19.70 7.85
N GLU A 367 29.07 -20.49 7.53
CA GLU A 367 29.01 -21.92 7.17
C GLU A 367 28.49 -22.27 5.76
N GLY A 368 28.37 -21.34 4.78
CA GLY A 368 27.95 -21.69 3.41
C GLY A 368 26.49 -22.13 3.27
N LEU A 369 25.66 -21.85 4.28
CA LEU A 369 24.23 -22.11 4.23
C LEU A 369 23.45 -20.95 3.63
N SER A 370 22.39 -21.26 2.88
CA SER A 370 21.50 -20.22 2.33
C SER A 370 20.66 -19.60 3.44
N VAL A 371 20.25 -18.32 3.28
CA VAL A 371 19.39 -17.61 4.24
C VAL A 371 18.10 -18.39 4.53
N ALA A 372 17.48 -18.99 3.50
CA ALA A 372 16.29 -19.81 3.70
C ALA A 372 16.57 -21.04 4.58
N LYS A 373 17.77 -21.64 4.46
CA LYS A 373 18.17 -22.78 5.31
C LYS A 373 18.44 -22.36 6.74
N LEU A 374 19.05 -21.21 6.95
CA LEU A 374 19.25 -20.62 8.28
C LEU A 374 17.90 -20.35 8.98
N ILE A 375 16.91 -19.82 8.23
CA ILE A 375 15.55 -19.64 8.74
C ILE A 375 14.90 -20.97 9.11
N GLU A 376 15.01 -21.98 8.24
CA GLU A 376 14.46 -23.34 8.48
C GLU A 376 15.04 -24.00 9.73
N LEU A 377 16.34 -23.78 9.98
CA LEU A 377 17.05 -24.30 11.14
C LEU A 377 16.82 -23.46 12.42
N GLY A 378 16.18 -22.30 12.31
CA GLY A 378 16.00 -21.39 13.44
C GLY A 378 17.23 -20.56 13.80
N TRP A 379 18.32 -20.64 13.05
CA TRP A 379 19.60 -19.99 13.38
C TRP A 379 19.60 -18.47 13.15
N ILE A 380 18.62 -17.92 12.48
CA ILE A 380 18.41 -16.46 12.42
C ILE A 380 17.90 -15.89 13.77
N TYR A 381 17.51 -16.77 14.70
CA TYR A 381 16.95 -16.39 15.99
C TYR A 381 18.00 -16.28 17.12
N ASP A 382 19.21 -16.79 16.94
CA ASP A 382 20.22 -16.95 17.99
C ASP A 382 21.30 -15.85 17.97
N GLU A 383 20.91 -14.57 18.13
CA GLU A 383 21.83 -13.51 18.60
C GLU A 383 21.14 -12.59 19.61
#